data_b45419ca6073ceb66be5b2148749b464
#
_entry.id   b45419ca6073ceb66be5b2148749b464
#
_cell.length_a   1.000
_cell.length_b   1.000
_cell.length_c   1.000
_cell.angle_alpha   90.00
_cell.angle_beta   90.00
_cell.angle_gamma   90.00
#
_symmetry.space_group_name_H-M   'P 1'
#
loop_
_entity.id
_entity.type
_entity.pdbx_description
1 polymer ?
#
loop_
_entity_poly.entity_id
_entity_poly.type
_entity_poly.pdbx_seq_one_letter_code
_entity_poly.pdbx_strand_id
1 'polypeptide(L)'
;MANPAENALSEVLAAYAFAGEVVGAARFGQGHINDTFCVYTQTAEGDCVRYILQRMSAAAFKHPDQLMQNIVGVTDYLRDLIEKDGGDAARETMTVLRTKNGAAYFTDSEGGAWRVYPFVENTLCLQKAETPELLCCRRVRLREGQSPR
;
A
#
# COMPACT_ATOMS: atom_id res chain seq x y z
N MET A 1 -2.29 -30.21 -4.08
CA MET A 1 -1.12 -29.38 -4.45
C MET A 1 -1.57 -27.91 -4.36
N ALA A 2 -0.92 -27.13 -3.51
CA ALA A 2 -1.23 -25.70 -3.45
C ALA A 2 -0.86 -25.04 -4.78
N ASN A 3 -1.68 -24.08 -5.21
CA ASN A 3 -1.43 -23.31 -6.42
C ASN A 3 -0.13 -22.49 -6.22
N PRO A 4 0.79 -22.42 -7.19
CA PRO A 4 2.03 -21.63 -7.08
C PRO A 4 1.81 -20.19 -6.60
N ALA A 5 0.72 -19.55 -7.05
CA ALA A 5 0.33 -18.22 -6.61
C ALA A 5 -0.07 -18.14 -5.12
N GLU A 6 -0.65 -19.20 -4.56
CA GLU A 6 -1.01 -19.28 -3.14
C GLU A 6 0.23 -19.51 -2.26
N ASN A 7 1.21 -20.27 -2.74
CA ASN A 7 2.47 -20.48 -2.05
C ASN A 7 3.27 -19.17 -1.98
N ALA A 8 3.41 -18.44 -3.09
CA ALA A 8 4.08 -17.15 -3.13
C ALA A 8 3.42 -16.13 -2.19
N LEU A 9 2.08 -16.08 -2.16
CA LEU A 9 1.35 -15.18 -1.28
C LEU A 9 1.59 -15.51 0.20
N SER A 10 1.58 -16.78 0.57
CA SER A 10 1.84 -17.23 1.95
C SER A 10 3.26 -16.86 2.40
N GLU A 11 4.26 -17.08 1.53
CA GLU A 11 5.67 -16.72 1.78
C GLU A 11 5.81 -15.22 2.01
N VAL A 12 5.19 -14.41 1.16
CA VAL A 12 5.23 -12.95 1.25
C VAL A 12 4.56 -12.45 2.53
N LEU A 13 3.38 -12.97 2.88
CA LEU A 13 2.68 -12.59 4.10
C LEU A 13 3.49 -12.91 5.36
N ALA A 14 4.24 -14.02 5.36
CA ALA A 14 5.12 -14.39 6.46
C ALA A 14 6.34 -13.47 6.63
N ALA A 15 6.76 -12.79 5.55
CA ALA A 15 7.94 -11.93 5.56
C ALA A 15 7.71 -10.56 6.22
N TYR A 16 6.45 -10.12 6.38
CA TYR A 16 6.11 -8.82 6.94
C TYR A 16 5.59 -8.90 8.37
N ALA A 17 5.85 -7.84 9.15
CA ALA A 17 5.32 -7.66 10.50
C ALA A 17 4.04 -6.80 10.45
N PHE A 18 2.90 -7.43 10.21
CA PHE A 18 1.60 -6.78 10.24
C PHE A 18 1.16 -6.49 11.69
N ALA A 19 0.32 -5.48 11.86
CA ALA A 19 -0.38 -5.27 13.12
C ALA A 19 -1.51 -6.29 13.23
N GLY A 20 -1.32 -7.28 14.11
CA GLY A 20 -2.27 -8.37 14.31
C GLY A 20 -2.05 -9.59 13.42
N GLU A 21 -2.97 -10.53 13.49
CA GLU A 21 -2.96 -11.76 12.72
C GLU A 21 -3.60 -11.57 11.35
N VAL A 22 -2.99 -12.12 10.29
CA VAL A 22 -3.56 -12.08 8.94
C VAL A 22 -4.76 -13.02 8.89
N VAL A 23 -5.94 -12.47 8.64
CA VAL A 23 -7.20 -13.22 8.55
C VAL A 23 -7.64 -13.43 7.10
N GLY A 24 -7.04 -12.75 6.14
CA GLY A 24 -7.32 -12.95 4.72
C GLY A 24 -6.59 -11.98 3.81
N ALA A 25 -6.57 -12.32 2.53
CA ALA A 25 -6.10 -11.46 1.46
C ALA A 25 -6.98 -11.67 0.23
N ALA A 26 -7.35 -10.58 -0.45
CA ALA A 26 -8.17 -10.61 -1.65
C ALA A 26 -7.61 -9.69 -2.72
N ARG A 27 -7.81 -10.00 -3.99
CA ARG A 27 -7.46 -9.10 -5.09
C ARG A 27 -8.15 -7.76 -4.91
N PHE A 28 -7.43 -6.68 -5.17
CA PHE A 28 -7.91 -5.32 -4.96
C PHE A 28 -7.59 -4.42 -6.15
N GLY A 29 -8.61 -3.66 -6.59
CA GLY A 29 -8.47 -2.70 -7.68
C GLY A 29 -8.49 -3.34 -9.07
N GLN A 30 -8.42 -2.47 -10.09
CA GLN A 30 -8.43 -2.84 -11.51
C GLN A 30 -7.13 -2.48 -12.21
N GLY A 31 -6.03 -2.38 -11.44
CA GLY A 31 -4.71 -2.08 -11.98
C GLY A 31 -4.20 -3.20 -12.88
N HIS A 32 -3.66 -2.82 -14.05
CA HIS A 32 -3.16 -3.78 -15.05
C HIS A 32 -1.62 -3.93 -15.01
N ILE A 33 -0.92 -3.12 -14.21
CA ILE A 33 0.54 -3.11 -14.16
C ILE A 33 1.04 -4.01 -13.03
N ASN A 34 0.49 -3.84 -11.83
CA ASN A 34 0.87 -4.62 -10.65
C ASN A 34 -0.28 -5.52 -10.20
N ASP A 35 0.04 -6.70 -9.72
CA ASP A 35 -0.94 -7.52 -9.00
C ASP A 35 -1.11 -6.94 -7.60
N THR A 36 -2.31 -6.45 -7.30
CA THR A 36 -2.61 -5.78 -6.03
C THR A 36 -3.60 -6.60 -5.21
N PHE A 37 -3.32 -6.71 -3.91
CA PHE A 37 -4.14 -7.40 -2.93
C PHE A 37 -4.41 -6.49 -1.74
N CYS A 38 -5.60 -6.59 -1.17
CA CYS A 38 -5.90 -6.06 0.16
C CYS A 38 -5.71 -7.19 1.18
N VAL A 39 -4.83 -6.96 2.14
CA VAL A 39 -4.58 -7.87 3.26
C VAL A 39 -5.37 -7.36 4.45
N TYR A 40 -6.11 -8.25 5.10
CA TYR A 40 -6.92 -7.99 6.28
C TYR A 40 -6.23 -8.62 7.48
N THR A 41 -6.04 -7.85 8.53
CA THR A 41 -5.49 -8.34 9.79
C THR A 41 -6.42 -8.00 10.95
N GLN A 42 -6.37 -8.80 12.01
CA GLN A 42 -7.11 -8.57 13.23
C GLN A 42 -6.16 -8.45 14.41
N THR A 43 -6.23 -7.33 15.12
CA THR A 43 -5.42 -7.10 16.33
C THR A 43 -5.95 -7.91 17.52
N ALA A 44 -5.17 -8.00 18.60
CA ALA A 44 -5.61 -8.68 19.81
C ALA A 44 -6.84 -8.00 20.46
N GLU A 45 -7.03 -6.70 20.21
CA GLU A 45 -8.18 -5.92 20.66
C GLU A 45 -9.42 -6.13 19.80
N GLY A 46 -9.28 -6.84 18.67
CA GLY A 46 -10.35 -7.13 17.74
C GLY A 46 -10.50 -6.13 16.58
N ASP A 47 -9.63 -5.13 16.51
CA ASP A 47 -9.66 -4.15 15.42
C ASP A 47 -9.20 -4.77 14.08
N CYS A 48 -9.88 -4.39 13.01
CA CYS A 48 -9.49 -4.77 11.66
C CYS A 48 -8.56 -3.70 11.08
N VAL A 49 -7.34 -4.11 10.70
CA VAL A 49 -6.38 -3.26 10.01
C VAL A 49 -6.17 -3.81 8.60
N ARG A 50 -6.11 -2.92 7.62
CA ARG A 50 -5.91 -3.29 6.22
C ARG A 50 -4.57 -2.81 5.68
N TYR A 51 -4.03 -3.59 4.76
CA TYR A 51 -2.79 -3.26 4.04
C TYR A 51 -2.98 -3.49 2.55
N ILE A 52 -2.24 -2.75 1.75
CA ILE A 52 -2.10 -3.02 0.32
C ILE A 52 -0.79 -3.76 0.10
N LEU A 53 -0.90 -4.94 -0.49
CA LEU A 53 0.22 -5.77 -0.93
C LEU A 53 0.27 -5.74 -2.45
N GLN A 54 1.42 -5.40 -3.02
CA GLN A 54 1.59 -5.34 -4.48
C GLN A 54 2.78 -6.18 -4.93
N ARG A 55 2.54 -7.05 -5.90
CA ARG A 55 3.60 -7.64 -6.73
C ARG A 55 3.96 -6.64 -7.82
N MET A 56 5.18 -6.16 -7.81
CA MET A 56 5.68 -5.21 -8.80
C MET A 56 5.90 -5.92 -10.13
N SER A 57 5.40 -5.34 -11.22
CA SER A 57 5.57 -5.91 -12.55
C SER A 57 7.04 -5.89 -12.98
N ALA A 58 7.63 -7.06 -13.22
CA ALA A 58 8.99 -7.17 -13.75
C ALA A 58 9.13 -6.60 -15.16
N ALA A 59 8.05 -6.55 -15.93
CA ALA A 59 8.04 -5.94 -17.27
C ALA A 59 8.13 -4.40 -17.19
N ALA A 60 7.46 -3.78 -16.19
CA ALA A 60 7.45 -2.34 -16.01
C ALA A 60 8.65 -1.86 -15.18
N PHE A 61 9.10 -2.65 -14.20
CA PHE A 61 10.14 -2.28 -13.24
C PHE A 61 11.25 -3.31 -13.22
N LYS A 62 12.29 -3.06 -14.01
CA LYS A 62 13.45 -3.97 -14.13
C LYS A 62 14.39 -3.96 -12.91
N HIS A 63 14.35 -2.89 -12.13
CA HIS A 63 15.23 -2.67 -10.99
C HIS A 63 14.39 -2.31 -9.76
N PRO A 64 13.75 -3.29 -9.09
CA PRO A 64 12.89 -3.06 -7.94
C PRO A 64 13.64 -2.44 -6.74
N ASP A 65 14.92 -2.74 -6.60
CA ASP A 65 15.82 -2.15 -5.60
C ASP A 65 15.93 -0.63 -5.74
N GLN A 66 16.22 -0.15 -6.95
CA GLN A 66 16.31 1.29 -7.25
C GLN A 66 14.95 1.98 -7.13
N LEU A 67 13.89 1.32 -7.62
CA LEU A 67 12.53 1.82 -7.49
C LEU A 67 12.16 2.03 -6.02
N MET A 68 12.41 1.02 -5.18
CA MET A 68 12.05 1.10 -3.77
C MET A 68 12.94 2.08 -3.00
N GLN A 69 14.22 2.21 -3.35
CA GLN A 69 15.10 3.23 -2.80
C GLN A 69 14.57 4.64 -3.07
N ASN A 70 14.14 4.90 -4.32
CA ASN A 70 13.55 6.19 -4.69
C ASN A 70 12.23 6.45 -3.96
N ILE A 71 11.33 5.45 -3.90
CA ILE A 71 10.04 5.58 -3.22
C ILE A 71 10.26 5.90 -1.74
N VAL A 72 11.11 5.15 -1.06
CA VAL A 72 11.40 5.38 0.37
C VAL A 72 12.01 6.76 0.57
N GLY A 73 13.01 7.14 -0.22
CA GLY A 73 13.66 8.45 -0.08
C GLY A 73 12.70 9.62 -0.26
N VAL A 74 11.82 9.56 -1.26
CA VAL A 74 10.82 10.61 -1.52
C VAL A 74 9.75 10.63 -0.43
N THR A 75 9.23 9.48 -0.04
CA THR A 75 8.14 9.41 0.95
C THR A 75 8.62 9.78 2.35
N ASP A 76 9.84 9.42 2.74
CA ASP A 76 10.45 9.84 4.01
C ASP A 76 10.67 11.37 4.04
N TYR A 77 11.18 11.95 2.96
CA TYR A 77 11.31 13.40 2.83
C TYR A 77 9.97 14.13 2.93
N LEU A 78 8.93 13.63 2.23
CA LEU A 78 7.59 14.21 2.30
C LEU A 78 6.98 14.08 3.70
N ARG A 79 7.22 12.96 4.39
CA ARG A 79 6.79 12.75 5.77
C ARG A 79 7.35 13.84 6.69
N ASP A 80 8.65 14.09 6.62
CA ASP A 80 9.30 15.11 7.43
C ASP A 80 8.72 16.52 7.18
N LEU A 81 8.41 16.84 5.93
CA LEU A 81 7.78 18.13 5.58
C LEU A 81 6.36 18.22 6.11
N ILE A 82 5.55 17.19 5.93
CA ILE A 82 4.16 17.15 6.38
C ILE A 82 4.07 17.28 7.89
N GLU A 83 4.93 16.56 8.64
CA GLU A 83 4.98 16.61 10.10
C GLU A 83 5.42 17.99 10.61
N LYS A 84 6.41 18.63 9.96
CA LYS A 84 6.83 20.00 10.29
C LYS A 84 5.71 21.02 10.08
N ASP A 85 4.87 20.81 9.06
CA ASP A 85 3.72 21.67 8.77
C ASP A 85 2.48 21.31 9.62
N GLY A 86 2.59 20.35 10.55
CA GLY A 86 1.48 19.89 11.40
C GLY A 86 0.42 19.09 10.67
N GLY A 87 0.75 18.48 9.54
CA GLY A 87 -0.10 17.60 8.76
C GLY A 87 -0.11 16.16 9.27
N ASP A 88 -0.91 15.30 8.63
CA ASP A 88 -1.02 13.88 8.94
C ASP A 88 -0.26 13.04 7.89
N ALA A 89 0.99 12.71 8.21
CA ALA A 89 1.85 11.96 7.29
C ALA A 89 1.32 10.56 6.97
N ALA A 90 0.55 9.94 7.85
CA ALA A 90 -0.06 8.63 7.59
C ALA A 90 -1.12 8.66 6.48
N ARG A 91 -1.70 9.83 6.23
CA ARG A 91 -2.73 10.04 5.21
C ARG A 91 -2.25 10.84 3.99
N GLU A 92 -1.22 11.65 4.15
CA GLU A 92 -0.80 12.61 3.11
C GLU A 92 0.38 12.10 2.28
N THR A 93 1.10 11.06 2.76
CA THR A 93 2.13 10.38 1.98
C THR A 93 2.06 8.87 2.15
N MET A 94 2.66 8.13 1.23
CA MET A 94 2.75 6.68 1.34
C MET A 94 3.76 6.28 2.42
N THR A 95 3.43 5.26 3.21
CA THR A 95 4.34 4.63 4.17
C THR A 95 4.66 3.22 3.70
N VAL A 96 5.92 2.94 3.39
CA VAL A 96 6.35 1.59 3.04
C VAL A 96 6.48 0.76 4.32
N LEU A 97 5.71 -0.34 4.43
CA LEU A 97 5.90 -1.31 5.50
C LEU A 97 7.17 -2.12 5.22
N ARG A 98 8.07 -2.16 6.19
CA ARG A 98 9.29 -2.93 6.04
C ARG A 98 9.07 -4.40 6.39
N THR A 99 9.86 -5.26 5.77
CA THR A 99 9.92 -6.68 6.14
C THR A 99 10.46 -6.84 7.58
N LYS A 100 10.28 -8.02 8.15
CA LYS A 100 10.85 -8.37 9.48
C LYS A 100 12.37 -8.19 9.55
N ASN A 101 13.05 -8.25 8.39
CA ASN A 101 14.50 -8.02 8.27
C ASN A 101 14.84 -6.54 7.95
N GLY A 102 13.89 -5.64 7.93
CA GLY A 102 14.09 -4.21 7.68
C GLY A 102 14.18 -3.80 6.21
N ALA A 103 14.00 -4.73 5.26
CA ALA A 103 14.02 -4.41 3.83
C ALA A 103 12.75 -3.65 3.39
N ALA A 104 12.87 -2.81 2.36
CA ALA A 104 11.75 -2.03 1.83
C ALA A 104 10.80 -2.86 0.94
N TYR A 105 11.22 -4.03 0.48
CA TYR A 105 10.44 -4.97 -0.30
C TYR A 105 10.93 -6.39 -0.05
N PHE A 106 10.15 -7.37 -0.47
CA PHE A 106 10.47 -8.80 -0.36
C PHE A 106 10.54 -9.41 -1.75
N THR A 107 11.48 -10.34 -1.95
CA THR A 107 11.56 -11.15 -3.17
C THR A 107 11.15 -12.58 -2.84
N ASP A 108 10.10 -13.08 -3.51
CA ASP A 108 9.61 -14.43 -3.34
C ASP A 108 10.53 -15.46 -4.00
N SER A 109 10.26 -16.75 -3.76
CA SER A 109 11.04 -17.87 -4.29
C SER A 109 11.03 -17.98 -5.83
N GLU A 110 10.09 -17.32 -6.50
CA GLU A 110 9.98 -17.22 -7.96
C GLU A 110 10.66 -15.99 -8.55
N GLY A 111 11.27 -15.13 -7.68
CA GLY A 111 11.90 -13.87 -8.08
C GLY A 111 10.95 -12.70 -8.22
N GLY A 112 9.69 -12.83 -7.79
CA GLY A 112 8.72 -11.76 -7.75
C GLY A 112 9.02 -10.76 -6.64
N ALA A 113 9.04 -9.47 -6.96
CA ALA A 113 9.28 -8.41 -5.97
C ALA A 113 7.96 -7.86 -5.42
N TRP A 114 7.82 -7.82 -4.09
CA TRP A 114 6.61 -7.46 -3.38
C TRP A 114 6.85 -6.31 -2.42
N ARG A 115 5.89 -5.39 -2.36
CA ARG A 115 5.88 -4.29 -1.40
C ARG A 115 4.55 -4.21 -0.67
N VAL A 116 4.59 -3.67 0.54
CA VAL A 116 3.40 -3.48 1.38
C VAL A 116 3.36 -2.05 1.88
N TYR A 117 2.16 -1.49 1.97
CA TYR A 117 1.90 -0.23 2.64
C TYR A 117 0.52 -0.24 3.32
N PRO A 118 0.31 0.53 4.41
CA PRO A 118 -0.97 0.63 5.08
C PRO A 118 -2.05 1.10 4.12
N PHE A 119 -3.24 0.54 4.25
CA PHE A 119 -4.43 1.02 3.54
C PHE A 119 -4.85 2.38 4.13
N VAL A 120 -5.05 3.38 3.28
CA VAL A 120 -5.54 4.68 3.73
C VAL A 120 -7.07 4.66 3.70
N GLU A 121 -7.67 4.60 4.89
CA GLU A 121 -9.12 4.54 5.05
C GLU A 121 -9.82 5.84 4.64
N ASN A 122 -11.10 5.74 4.29
CA ASN A 122 -11.94 6.90 3.95
C ASN A 122 -11.35 7.76 2.82
N THR A 123 -10.84 7.10 1.78
CA THR A 123 -10.34 7.75 0.56
C THR A 123 -11.25 7.45 -0.62
N LEU A 124 -11.30 8.38 -1.57
CA LEU A 124 -11.99 8.22 -2.84
C LEU A 124 -10.95 8.14 -3.96
N CYS A 125 -11.01 7.08 -4.76
CA CYS A 125 -10.21 6.94 -5.97
C CYS A 125 -11.05 7.35 -7.18
N LEU A 126 -10.67 8.46 -7.82
CA LEU A 126 -11.30 8.91 -9.05
C LEU A 126 -10.50 8.40 -10.25
N GLN A 127 -11.14 7.63 -11.12
CA GLN A 127 -10.50 7.15 -12.35
C GLN A 127 -10.35 8.25 -13.41
N LYS A 128 -11.21 9.27 -13.33
CA LYS A 128 -11.21 10.45 -14.20
C LYS A 128 -11.60 11.66 -13.38
N ALA A 129 -10.85 12.75 -13.51
CA ALA A 129 -11.25 14.03 -12.98
C ALA A 129 -12.28 14.67 -13.93
N GLU A 130 -13.49 14.89 -13.44
CA GLU A 130 -14.57 15.49 -14.24
C GLU A 130 -14.42 17.01 -14.33
N THR A 131 -13.73 17.63 -13.38
CA THR A 131 -13.47 19.08 -13.35
C THR A 131 -12.01 19.38 -13.03
N PRO A 132 -11.47 20.54 -13.48
CA PRO A 132 -10.09 20.93 -13.16
C PRO A 132 -9.82 21.07 -11.65
N GLU A 133 -10.83 21.43 -10.87
CA GLU A 133 -10.74 21.58 -9.42
C GLU A 133 -10.41 20.25 -8.74
N LEU A 134 -10.92 19.12 -9.27
CA LEU A 134 -10.62 17.78 -8.77
C LEU A 134 -9.16 17.38 -8.99
N LEU A 135 -8.48 17.94 -10.00
CA LEU A 135 -7.05 17.74 -10.23
C LEU A 135 -6.19 18.57 -9.26
N CYS A 136 -6.71 19.72 -8.83
CA CYS A 136 -5.99 20.66 -7.97
C CYS A 136 -6.22 20.40 -6.47
N CYS A 137 -7.05 19.43 -6.10
CA CYS A 137 -7.37 19.14 -4.71
C CYS A 137 -6.16 18.59 -3.94
N ARG A 138 -5.39 19.49 -3.35
CA ARG A 138 -4.36 19.16 -2.36
C ARG A 138 -4.94 18.67 -1.03
N ARG A 139 -6.20 18.98 -0.71
CA ARG A 139 -6.94 18.57 0.50
C ARG A 139 -8.44 18.66 0.25
N VAL A 140 -9.07 17.59 -0.14
CA VAL A 140 -10.51 17.46 0.12
C VAL A 140 -10.65 16.83 1.51
N ARG A 141 -10.83 17.66 2.53
CA ARG A 141 -11.50 17.19 3.75
C ARG A 141 -12.94 16.95 3.35
N LEU A 142 -13.31 15.70 3.15
CA LEU A 142 -14.72 15.32 3.14
C LEU A 142 -15.25 15.65 4.55
N ARG A 143 -16.04 16.73 4.66
CA ARG A 143 -16.81 16.97 5.86
C ARG A 143 -17.80 15.82 5.97
N GLU A 144 -17.85 15.21 7.13
CA GLU A 144 -18.88 14.21 7.44
C GLU A 144 -20.26 14.79 7.05
N GLY A 145 -20.97 14.10 6.16
CA GLY A 145 -22.34 14.42 5.80
C GLY A 145 -22.64 14.83 4.35
N GLN A 146 -21.67 14.89 3.45
CA GLN A 146 -21.96 15.12 2.02
C GLN A 146 -21.66 13.86 1.19
N SER A 147 -22.70 13.05 1.00
CA SER A 147 -22.75 12.06 -0.08
C SER A 147 -22.81 12.81 -1.42
N PRO A 148 -22.00 12.49 -2.42
CA PRO A 148 -22.15 13.04 -3.76
C PRO A 148 -23.50 12.56 -4.32
N ARG A 149 -24.31 13.48 -4.80
CA ARG A 149 -25.54 13.20 -5.56
C ARG A 149 -25.19 12.78 -6.97
#